data_f6e3fa7d3b2342c7e615c889b7dd3cb0
#
_entry.id   f6e3fa7d3b2342c7e615c889b7dd3cb0
#
_cell.length_a   1.000
_cell.length_b   1.000
_cell.length_c   1.000
_cell.angle_alpha   90.00
_cell.angle_beta   90.00
_cell.angle_gamma   90.00
#
_symmetry.space_group_name_H-M   'P 1'
#
loop_
_entity.id
_entity.type
_entity.pdbx_description
1 polymer ?
#
loop_
_entity_poly.entity_id
_entity_poly.type
_entity_poly.pdbx_seq_one_letter_code
_entity_poly.pdbx_strand_id
1 'polypeptide(L)'
;MKIAVFAPFPEKKSGIPRVAEELLKRFCTFDEITNISIITPHGEGFVDTAVLANDKVSMHPLNARKPADLLKLIGLYVRNDIFLSVSIPWSTPSLRIPVGGLPFIFLLSKLDFWSSSKIIQVLHDFVPYLFPEDDTERKGTRQIFENYQKYLSKIPGRYIADSQSTKNDAMKFWHIQKEDIEVVYLSSFVEAKSPRRHFSNKKVLVVSEVSPHKNHFRLLEAFEIVHKMHPDAELIIIGNIRAHLRSRFDAFLDQVKNRNEGIKISLHGYLTDEEIISLYRSAAVFVYPSLYEGFGLPVLEAMAQGCPVVVSNVASLPEVVGDAAVLIDPLNSQELAQAIINVLTDDELKKKMSAKGIDQAKLFSWDITAKRYIEVFDRVLMDKRTKN
;
A
#
# COMPACT_ATOMS: atom_id res chain seq x y z
N MET A 1 22.16 8.07 15.06
CA MET A 1 21.45 8.66 13.91
C MET A 1 20.14 9.32 14.38
N LYS A 2 19.88 10.53 13.94
CA LYS A 2 18.62 11.25 14.21
C LYS A 2 17.79 11.25 12.93
N ILE A 3 16.53 10.82 13.01
CA ILE A 3 15.65 10.77 11.85
C ILE A 3 14.41 11.65 12.04
N ALA A 4 14.01 12.35 11.00
CA ALA A 4 12.71 13.00 10.91
C ALA A 4 11.83 12.16 9.98
N VAL A 5 10.66 11.72 10.44
CA VAL A 5 9.72 10.92 9.69
C VAL A 5 8.48 11.74 9.41
N PHE A 6 8.23 12.00 8.14
CA PHE A 6 7.02 12.63 7.68
C PHE A 6 6.00 11.58 7.28
N ALA A 7 4.87 11.52 7.98
CA ALA A 7 3.77 10.61 7.66
C ALA A 7 2.41 11.22 8.04
N PRO A 8 1.37 11.04 7.21
CA PRO A 8 0.02 11.36 7.59
C PRO A 8 -0.53 10.24 8.48
N PHE A 9 -1.12 10.60 9.60
CA PHE A 9 -1.84 9.67 10.49
C PHE A 9 -3.31 10.11 10.58
N PRO A 10 -4.18 9.77 9.61
CA PRO A 10 -5.60 10.07 9.69
C PRO A 10 -6.28 9.22 10.77
N GLU A 11 -7.46 9.66 11.23
CA GLU A 11 -8.28 8.92 12.20
C GLU A 11 -8.60 7.48 11.79
N LYS A 12 -8.67 7.21 10.48
CA LYS A 12 -8.89 5.84 9.95
C LYS A 12 -7.58 5.27 9.44
N LYS A 13 -7.18 4.14 10.00
CA LYS A 13 -5.97 3.40 9.58
C LYS A 13 -6.18 2.85 8.16
N SER A 14 -5.50 3.44 7.18
CA SER A 14 -5.38 2.92 5.81
C SER A 14 -3.96 2.39 5.57
N GLY A 15 -3.67 1.83 4.40
CA GLY A 15 -2.38 1.17 4.11
C GLY A 15 -1.14 1.99 4.49
N ILE A 16 -0.98 3.20 3.93
CA ILE A 16 0.23 4.03 4.14
C ILE A 16 0.45 4.42 5.62
N PRO A 17 -0.54 4.90 6.38
CA PRO A 17 -0.37 5.14 7.81
C PRO A 17 0.03 3.89 8.61
N ARG A 18 -0.49 2.71 8.27
CA ARG A 18 -0.09 1.45 8.92
C ARG A 18 1.37 1.11 8.61
N VAL A 19 1.83 1.32 7.38
CA VAL A 19 3.24 1.14 7.00
C VAL A 19 4.13 2.05 7.84
N ALA A 20 3.79 3.34 7.95
CA ALA A 20 4.54 4.29 8.76
C ALA A 20 4.60 3.88 10.24
N GLU A 21 3.48 3.43 10.79
CA GLU A 21 3.39 2.96 12.18
C GLU A 21 4.28 1.74 12.43
N GLU A 22 4.23 0.75 11.53
CA GLU A 22 5.06 -0.45 11.64
C GLU A 22 6.56 -0.17 11.52
N LEU A 23 6.94 0.76 10.64
CA LEU A 23 8.32 1.23 10.57
C LEU A 23 8.75 1.96 11.85
N LEU A 24 7.92 2.86 12.38
CA LEU A 24 8.22 3.59 13.61
C LEU A 24 8.40 2.66 14.81
N LYS A 25 7.53 1.62 14.96
CA LYS A 25 7.68 0.60 16.00
C LYS A 25 9.07 -0.04 15.97
N ARG A 26 9.57 -0.41 14.78
CA ARG A 26 10.89 -1.02 14.63
C ARG A 26 12.02 -0.01 14.80
N PHE A 27 11.87 1.20 14.27
CA PHE A 27 12.89 2.23 14.44
C PHE A 27 13.15 2.59 15.90
N CYS A 28 12.14 2.50 16.77
CA CYS A 28 12.31 2.66 18.20
C CYS A 28 13.22 1.60 18.84
N THR A 29 13.34 0.41 18.25
CA THR A 29 14.15 -0.70 18.79
C THR A 29 15.60 -0.69 18.34
N PHE A 30 15.98 0.07 17.32
CA PHE A 30 17.34 0.14 16.81
C PHE A 30 18.20 1.09 17.67
N ASP A 31 19.34 0.61 18.19
CA ASP A 31 20.25 1.38 19.06
C ASP A 31 20.92 2.53 18.30
N GLU A 32 21.19 2.34 17.00
CA GLU A 32 21.77 3.37 16.13
C GLU A 32 20.83 4.57 15.90
N ILE A 33 19.53 4.43 16.11
CA ILE A 33 18.58 5.53 16.08
C ILE A 33 18.47 6.14 17.47
N THR A 34 18.92 7.37 17.62
CA THR A 34 18.96 8.07 18.91
C THR A 34 17.82 9.08 19.09
N ASN A 35 17.17 9.49 17.98
CA ASN A 35 16.03 10.39 18.03
C ASN A 35 15.14 10.21 16.80
N ILE A 36 13.82 10.26 17.01
CA ILE A 36 12.79 10.18 15.98
C ILE A 36 11.87 11.41 16.12
N SER A 37 11.92 12.29 15.14
CA SER A 37 11.01 13.45 15.05
C SER A 37 9.86 13.11 14.10
N ILE A 38 8.67 12.82 14.63
CA ILE A 38 7.49 12.52 13.82
C ILE A 38 6.82 13.82 13.40
N ILE A 39 6.71 14.07 12.10
CA ILE A 39 6.09 15.25 11.53
C ILE A 39 4.74 14.87 10.93
N THR A 40 3.66 15.44 11.46
CA THR A 40 2.29 15.22 10.98
C THR A 40 1.68 16.50 10.42
N PRO A 41 0.88 16.44 9.35
CA PRO A 41 0.28 17.62 8.72
C PRO A 41 -0.88 18.25 9.52
N HIS A 42 -1.47 17.51 10.43
CA HIS A 42 -2.60 17.92 11.27
C HIS A 42 -2.37 17.33 12.64
N GLY A 43 -2.71 18.06 13.70
CA GLY A 43 -2.66 17.68 15.10
C GLY A 43 -2.39 16.21 15.44
N GLU A 44 -2.50 15.84 16.64
CA GLU A 44 -2.20 14.47 17.09
C GLU A 44 -2.97 13.43 16.26
N GLY A 45 -2.30 12.87 15.26
CA GLY A 45 -2.82 11.73 14.51
C GLY A 45 -2.72 10.46 15.37
N PHE A 46 -3.45 9.41 15.02
CA PHE A 46 -3.43 8.13 15.73
C PHE A 46 -2.10 7.40 15.50
N VAL A 47 -1.05 7.83 16.18
CA VAL A 47 0.18 7.06 16.33
C VAL A 47 0.02 6.13 17.53
N ASP A 48 0.49 4.90 17.41
CA ASP A 48 0.44 3.92 18.50
C ASP A 48 1.02 4.51 19.79
N THR A 49 0.28 4.37 20.90
CA THR A 49 0.69 4.89 22.19
C THR A 49 2.04 4.32 22.67
N ALA A 50 2.37 3.09 22.28
CA ALA A 50 3.68 2.49 22.58
C ALA A 50 4.83 3.20 21.84
N VAL A 51 4.60 3.67 20.60
CA VAL A 51 5.56 4.50 19.87
C VAL A 51 5.72 5.85 20.54
N LEU A 52 4.61 6.48 20.93
CA LEU A 52 4.64 7.81 21.58
C LEU A 52 5.25 7.78 22.98
N ALA A 53 5.17 6.66 23.70
CA ALA A 53 5.76 6.48 25.01
C ALA A 53 7.29 6.23 24.96
N ASN A 54 7.87 6.06 23.77
CA ASN A 54 9.30 5.84 23.62
C ASN A 54 10.07 7.16 23.79
N ASP A 55 11.11 7.18 24.60
CA ASP A 55 11.92 8.35 24.95
C ASP A 55 12.69 8.96 23.75
N LYS A 56 12.92 8.16 22.70
CA LYS A 56 13.53 8.64 21.46
C LYS A 56 12.56 9.45 20.60
N VAL A 57 11.24 9.41 20.85
CA VAL A 57 10.20 9.95 19.97
C VAL A 57 9.72 11.34 20.39
N SER A 58 9.58 12.23 19.43
CA SER A 58 8.95 13.53 19.59
C SER A 58 7.96 13.82 18.46
N MET A 59 6.78 14.35 18.81
CA MET A 59 5.73 14.69 17.85
C MET A 59 5.77 16.16 17.48
N HIS A 60 5.64 16.44 16.18
CA HIS A 60 5.63 17.80 15.63
C HIS A 60 4.45 17.99 14.67
N PRO A 61 3.26 18.35 15.18
CA PRO A 61 2.14 18.73 14.32
C PRO A 61 2.44 20.06 13.64
N LEU A 62 2.57 20.08 12.32
CA LEU A 62 2.96 21.26 11.57
C LEU A 62 2.01 21.56 10.42
N ASN A 63 1.77 22.84 10.19
CA ASN A 63 1.04 23.34 9.04
C ASN A 63 1.95 24.25 8.21
N ALA A 64 2.47 23.77 7.10
CA ALA A 64 3.40 24.51 6.24
C ALA A 64 2.85 25.82 5.66
N ARG A 65 1.53 26.09 5.80
CA ARG A 65 0.92 27.38 5.46
C ARG A 65 1.18 28.47 6.51
N LYS A 66 1.62 28.09 7.72
CA LYS A 66 1.96 29.02 8.79
C LYS A 66 3.47 29.29 8.76
N PRO A 67 3.93 30.55 8.63
CA PRO A 67 5.37 30.89 8.58
C PRO A 67 6.16 30.32 9.76
N ALA A 68 5.58 30.37 10.97
CA ALA A 68 6.23 29.84 12.17
C ALA A 68 6.45 28.32 12.11
N ASP A 69 5.50 27.57 11.56
CA ASP A 69 5.61 26.13 11.41
C ASP A 69 6.59 25.76 10.28
N LEU A 70 6.69 26.59 9.24
CA LEU A 70 7.69 26.45 8.19
C LEU A 70 9.11 26.57 8.76
N LEU A 71 9.35 27.55 9.64
CA LEU A 71 10.64 27.71 10.33
C LEU A 71 10.95 26.52 11.24
N LYS A 72 9.97 26.00 11.99
CA LYS A 72 10.14 24.78 12.79
C LYS A 72 10.53 23.59 11.91
N LEU A 73 9.88 23.45 10.76
CA LEU A 73 10.13 22.38 9.81
C LEU A 73 11.55 22.43 9.23
N ILE A 74 12.03 23.65 8.88
CA ILE A 74 13.41 23.87 8.49
C ILE A 74 14.37 23.49 9.64
N GLY A 75 14.04 23.88 10.87
CA GLY A 75 14.82 23.51 12.04
C GLY A 75 14.90 22.01 12.27
N LEU A 76 13.80 21.27 12.07
CA LEU A 76 13.78 19.80 12.13
C LEU A 76 14.61 19.18 11.01
N TYR A 77 14.50 19.71 9.78
CA TYR A 77 15.33 19.27 8.68
C TYR A 77 16.82 19.41 8.96
N VAL A 78 17.24 20.57 9.47
CA VAL A 78 18.67 20.84 9.76
C VAL A 78 19.21 19.92 10.87
N ARG A 79 18.41 19.68 11.93
CA ARG A 79 18.84 18.94 13.14
C ARG A 79 18.88 17.43 12.98
N ASN A 80 18.17 16.87 11.99
CA ASN A 80 18.13 15.44 11.75
C ASN A 80 19.12 15.03 10.66
N ASP A 81 19.64 13.82 10.76
CA ASP A 81 20.59 13.24 9.80
C ASP A 81 19.89 12.77 8.55
N ILE A 82 18.68 12.20 8.71
CA ILE A 82 17.80 11.69 7.66
C ILE A 82 16.43 12.35 7.74
N PHE A 83 15.83 12.62 6.60
CA PHE A 83 14.45 13.06 6.46
C PHE A 83 13.69 12.03 5.60
N LEU A 84 12.92 11.14 6.26
CA LEU A 84 12.12 10.11 5.63
C LEU A 84 10.70 10.61 5.36
N SER A 85 10.28 10.60 4.10
CA SER A 85 8.90 10.89 3.71
C SER A 85 8.20 9.58 3.33
N VAL A 86 7.36 9.06 4.24
CA VAL A 86 6.62 7.79 4.04
C VAL A 86 5.42 7.98 3.13
N SER A 87 4.96 9.21 2.91
CA SER A 87 3.91 9.49 1.94
C SER A 87 4.29 10.67 1.09
N ILE A 88 3.72 10.72 -0.08
CA ILE A 88 3.91 11.85 -0.96
C ILE A 88 3.10 13.05 -0.40
N PRO A 89 3.73 14.17 -0.03
CA PRO A 89 3.10 15.26 0.73
C PRO A 89 1.94 15.98 0.04
N TRP A 90 1.64 15.70 -1.24
CA TRP A 90 0.57 16.40 -1.97
C TRP A 90 -0.85 16.01 -1.56
N SER A 91 -1.04 14.85 -0.95
CA SER A 91 -2.36 14.43 -0.48
C SER A 91 -2.88 15.30 0.66
N THR A 92 -2.00 16.10 1.27
CA THR A 92 -2.33 16.96 2.40
C THR A 92 -2.24 18.44 2.02
N PRO A 93 -3.39 19.13 1.85
CA PRO A 93 -3.43 20.57 1.49
C PRO A 93 -2.64 21.48 2.43
N SER A 94 -2.48 21.08 3.70
CA SER A 94 -1.74 21.82 4.73
C SER A 94 -0.23 21.89 4.52
N LEU A 95 0.32 21.06 3.61
CA LEU A 95 1.75 21.03 3.30
C LEU A 95 2.10 21.70 1.97
N ARG A 96 1.13 22.26 1.29
CA ARG A 96 1.38 23.11 0.13
C ARG A 96 1.80 24.50 0.62
N ILE A 97 2.98 24.93 0.20
CA ILE A 97 3.44 26.31 0.46
C ILE A 97 2.50 27.27 -0.29
N PRO A 98 2.06 28.38 0.32
CA PRO A 98 1.12 29.33 -0.30
C PRO A 98 1.61 29.95 -1.61
N VAL A 99 2.92 29.99 -1.82
CA VAL A 99 3.53 30.60 -3.02
C VAL A 99 3.73 29.51 -4.07
N GLY A 100 2.89 29.51 -5.09
CA GLY A 100 3.02 28.67 -6.29
C GLY A 100 2.65 27.19 -6.11
N GLY A 101 2.06 26.77 -4.98
CA GLY A 101 1.63 25.39 -4.77
C GLY A 101 2.77 24.36 -4.72
N LEU A 102 4.00 24.81 -4.54
CA LEU A 102 5.18 23.96 -4.49
C LEU A 102 5.15 23.03 -3.27
N PRO A 103 5.50 21.76 -3.44
CA PRO A 103 5.63 20.84 -2.32
C PRO A 103 6.74 21.34 -1.37
N PHE A 104 6.47 21.26 -0.07
CA PHE A 104 7.42 21.60 0.97
C PHE A 104 8.80 20.89 0.80
N ILE A 105 8.82 19.64 0.34
CA ILE A 105 10.06 18.88 0.01
C ILE A 105 10.92 19.63 -1.01
N PHE A 106 10.33 20.35 -1.97
CA PHE A 106 11.09 21.16 -2.92
C PHE A 106 11.82 22.33 -2.23
N LEU A 107 11.18 22.97 -1.23
CA LEU A 107 11.86 24.00 -0.45
C LEU A 107 13.04 23.41 0.34
N LEU A 108 12.85 22.27 0.98
CA LEU A 108 13.92 21.59 1.71
C LEU A 108 15.09 21.20 0.80
N SER A 109 14.81 20.74 -0.43
CA SER A 109 15.87 20.39 -1.38
C SER A 109 16.69 21.63 -1.83
N LYS A 110 16.08 22.82 -1.82
CA LYS A 110 16.79 24.05 -2.13
C LYS A 110 17.68 24.53 -0.97
N LEU A 111 17.31 24.17 0.27
CA LEU A 111 18.13 24.45 1.45
C LEU A 111 19.34 23.51 1.54
N ASP A 112 19.29 22.37 0.86
CA ASP A 112 20.37 21.37 0.82
C ASP A 112 21.38 21.61 -0.33
N PHE A 113 21.52 22.88 -0.79
CA PHE A 113 22.37 23.25 -1.92
C PHE A 113 23.84 22.88 -1.74
N TRP A 114 24.29 22.62 -0.51
CA TRP A 114 25.69 22.37 -0.15
C TRP A 114 25.98 20.93 0.29
N SER A 115 24.98 20.05 0.41
CA SER A 115 25.18 18.66 0.81
C SER A 115 24.35 17.68 -0.05
N SER A 116 24.85 16.44 -0.16
CA SER A 116 24.06 15.34 -0.72
C SER A 116 22.72 15.23 0.03
N SER A 117 21.61 15.18 -0.70
CA SER A 117 20.27 15.19 -0.11
C SER A 117 20.09 14.08 0.92
N LYS A 118 19.68 14.45 2.13
CA LYS A 118 19.30 13.51 3.18
C LYS A 118 17.81 13.14 3.15
N ILE A 119 17.13 13.53 2.09
CA ILE A 119 15.72 13.22 1.87
C ILE A 119 15.62 11.83 1.25
N ILE A 120 14.81 10.99 1.88
CA ILE A 120 14.43 9.68 1.36
C ILE A 120 12.92 9.69 1.16
N GLN A 121 12.48 9.43 -0.07
CA GLN A 121 11.08 9.40 -0.45
C GLN A 121 10.62 7.97 -0.68
N VAL A 122 9.56 7.55 0.01
CA VAL A 122 8.91 6.26 -0.24
C VAL A 122 7.88 6.40 -1.37
N LEU A 123 7.93 5.48 -2.31
CA LEU A 123 7.06 5.37 -3.47
C LEU A 123 6.20 4.11 -3.31
N HIS A 124 4.91 4.30 -3.06
CA HIS A 124 3.97 3.19 -2.84
C HIS A 124 3.37 2.67 -4.15
N ASP A 125 2.92 3.57 -5.01
CA ASP A 125 2.28 3.22 -6.28
C ASP A 125 2.25 4.40 -7.26
N PHE A 126 1.76 4.13 -8.47
CA PHE A 126 1.51 5.10 -9.54
C PHE A 126 0.02 5.12 -9.96
N VAL A 127 -0.89 4.64 -9.09
CA VAL A 127 -2.35 4.63 -9.35
C VAL A 127 -2.86 6.00 -9.81
N PRO A 128 -2.54 7.13 -9.18
CA PRO A 128 -3.05 8.43 -9.62
C PRO A 128 -2.56 8.85 -11.01
N TYR A 129 -1.47 8.28 -11.49
CA TYR A 129 -0.94 8.52 -12.82
C TYR A 129 -1.58 7.61 -13.88
N LEU A 130 -1.74 6.34 -13.53
CA LEU A 130 -2.22 5.30 -14.44
C LEU A 130 -3.75 5.26 -14.54
N PHE A 131 -4.44 5.61 -13.46
CA PHE A 131 -5.90 5.59 -13.33
C PHE A 131 -6.42 6.95 -12.85
N PRO A 132 -6.32 8.00 -13.67
CA PRO A 132 -6.76 9.35 -13.28
C PRO A 132 -8.26 9.43 -12.96
N GLU A 133 -9.06 8.52 -13.48
CA GLU A 133 -10.48 8.35 -13.14
C GLU A 133 -10.72 7.87 -11.71
N ASP A 134 -9.73 7.26 -11.09
CA ASP A 134 -9.80 6.87 -9.68
C ASP A 134 -9.84 8.08 -8.74
N ASP A 135 -9.42 9.24 -9.19
CA ASP A 135 -9.25 10.44 -8.37
C ASP A 135 -10.15 11.61 -8.80
N THR A 136 -11.37 11.30 -9.28
CA THR A 136 -12.34 12.33 -9.69
C THR A 136 -12.79 13.24 -8.54
N GLU A 137 -12.66 12.80 -7.28
CA GLU A 137 -12.96 13.61 -6.10
C GLU A 137 -11.89 14.69 -5.83
N ARG A 138 -10.70 14.57 -6.40
CA ARG A 138 -9.57 15.48 -6.24
C ARG A 138 -9.17 16.07 -7.57
N LYS A 139 -9.99 17.01 -8.10
CA LYS A 139 -9.65 17.73 -9.34
C LYS A 139 -8.20 18.23 -9.28
N GLY A 140 -7.39 17.79 -10.23
CA GLY A 140 -6.00 18.22 -10.41
C GLY A 140 -4.93 17.31 -9.82
N THR A 141 -5.24 16.11 -9.31
CA THR A 141 -4.23 15.18 -8.78
C THR A 141 -3.24 14.78 -9.86
N ARG A 142 -3.70 14.50 -11.08
CA ARG A 142 -2.80 14.23 -12.22
C ARG A 142 -1.84 15.38 -12.49
N GLN A 143 -2.35 16.63 -12.53
CA GLN A 143 -1.51 17.82 -12.74
C GLN A 143 -0.53 18.01 -11.57
N ILE A 144 -0.95 17.69 -10.35
CA ILE A 144 -0.09 17.71 -9.18
C ILE A 144 1.01 16.65 -9.32
N PHE A 145 0.68 15.45 -9.78
CA PHE A 145 1.62 14.35 -10.05
C PHE A 145 2.64 14.74 -11.14
N GLU A 146 2.16 15.31 -12.27
CA GLU A 146 3.02 15.78 -13.36
C GLU A 146 3.92 16.93 -12.91
N ASN A 147 3.40 17.88 -12.15
CA ASN A 147 4.21 18.96 -11.59
C ASN A 147 5.26 18.41 -10.60
N TYR A 148 4.90 17.38 -9.84
CA TYR A 148 5.79 16.74 -8.88
C TYR A 148 6.92 15.98 -9.60
N GLN A 149 6.63 15.28 -10.69
CA GLN A 149 7.62 14.68 -11.57
C GLN A 149 8.67 15.70 -11.99
N LYS A 150 8.24 16.89 -12.44
CA LYS A 150 9.10 17.99 -12.87
C LYS A 150 10.03 18.49 -11.75
N TYR A 151 9.63 18.35 -10.50
CA TYR A 151 10.41 18.81 -9.34
C TYR A 151 11.21 17.69 -8.68
N LEU A 152 10.65 16.49 -8.51
CA LEU A 152 11.35 15.36 -7.88
C LEU A 152 12.53 14.88 -8.72
N SER A 153 12.40 14.81 -10.03
CA SER A 153 13.51 14.44 -10.92
C SER A 153 14.74 15.38 -10.82
N LYS A 154 14.56 16.54 -10.17
CA LYS A 154 15.62 17.54 -9.95
C LYS A 154 16.15 17.57 -8.51
N ILE A 155 15.52 16.81 -7.62
CA ILE A 155 15.96 16.71 -6.22
C ILE A 155 16.97 15.56 -6.15
N PRO A 156 18.24 15.81 -5.88
CA PRO A 156 19.16 14.72 -5.56
C PRO A 156 18.66 14.07 -4.27
N GLY A 157 18.23 12.83 -4.34
CA GLY A 157 17.68 12.09 -3.22
C GLY A 157 17.68 10.61 -3.47
N ARG A 158 17.41 9.84 -2.44
CA ARG A 158 17.18 8.41 -2.53
C ARG A 158 15.70 8.11 -2.46
N TYR A 159 15.32 7.10 -3.16
CA TYR A 159 13.93 6.63 -3.22
C TYR A 159 13.87 5.19 -2.72
N ILE A 160 12.80 4.87 -2.02
CA ILE A 160 12.46 3.51 -1.64
C ILE A 160 11.15 3.17 -2.35
N ALA A 161 11.15 2.12 -3.15
CA ALA A 161 9.95 1.59 -3.79
C ALA A 161 9.51 0.30 -3.08
N ASP A 162 8.22 0.14 -2.85
CA ASP A 162 7.67 -1.02 -2.15
C ASP A 162 7.76 -2.31 -2.98
N SER A 163 8.00 -2.19 -4.30
CA SER A 163 8.11 -3.32 -5.23
C SER A 163 9.05 -3.01 -6.39
N GLN A 164 9.48 -4.04 -7.09
CA GLN A 164 10.22 -3.88 -8.34
C GLN A 164 9.35 -3.21 -9.41
N SER A 165 8.05 -3.52 -9.43
CA SER A 165 7.10 -2.87 -10.32
C SER A 165 7.05 -1.36 -10.09
N THR A 166 6.89 -0.92 -8.84
CA THR A 166 6.90 0.51 -8.48
C THR A 166 8.23 1.18 -8.83
N LYS A 167 9.38 0.48 -8.66
CA LYS A 167 10.69 0.97 -9.11
C LYS A 167 10.71 1.19 -10.63
N ASN A 168 10.22 0.23 -11.39
CA ASN A 168 10.19 0.32 -12.86
C ASN A 168 9.29 1.49 -13.31
N ASP A 169 8.16 1.70 -12.66
CA ASP A 169 7.27 2.82 -12.93
C ASP A 169 7.90 4.17 -12.59
N ALA A 170 8.63 4.26 -11.49
CA ALA A 170 9.37 5.48 -11.13
C ALA A 170 10.44 5.81 -12.18
N MET A 171 11.16 4.81 -12.67
CA MET A 171 12.13 4.99 -13.75
C MET A 171 11.44 5.42 -15.05
N LYS A 172 10.32 4.80 -15.38
CA LYS A 172 9.56 5.05 -16.62
C LYS A 172 8.88 6.42 -16.62
N PHE A 173 8.16 6.74 -15.56
CA PHE A 173 7.29 7.91 -15.52
C PHE A 173 7.97 9.13 -14.91
N TRP A 174 8.87 8.95 -13.97
CA TRP A 174 9.57 10.05 -13.30
C TRP A 174 11.03 10.20 -13.71
N HIS A 175 11.52 9.31 -14.58
CA HIS A 175 12.90 9.34 -15.07
C HIS A 175 13.96 9.34 -13.96
N ILE A 176 13.62 8.76 -12.80
CA ILE A 176 14.55 8.59 -11.70
C ILE A 176 15.58 7.54 -12.10
N GLN A 177 16.85 7.77 -11.78
CA GLN A 177 17.93 6.84 -12.12
C GLN A 177 17.79 5.55 -11.29
N LYS A 178 18.12 4.42 -11.88
CA LYS A 178 18.04 3.09 -11.24
C LYS A 178 18.79 3.03 -9.92
N GLU A 179 19.94 3.71 -9.86
CA GLU A 179 20.88 3.75 -8.74
C GLU A 179 20.33 4.54 -7.55
N ASP A 180 19.36 5.43 -7.79
CA ASP A 180 18.73 6.26 -6.77
C ASP A 180 17.50 5.61 -6.13
N ILE A 181 17.07 4.43 -6.63
CA ILE A 181 15.89 3.72 -6.13
C ILE A 181 16.29 2.36 -5.57
N GLU A 182 16.01 2.15 -4.28
CA GLU A 182 16.10 0.84 -3.64
C GLU A 182 14.71 0.20 -3.55
N VAL A 183 14.64 -1.11 -3.75
CA VAL A 183 13.41 -1.87 -3.50
C VAL A 183 13.45 -2.41 -2.09
N VAL A 184 12.43 -2.06 -1.31
CA VAL A 184 12.26 -2.55 0.05
C VAL A 184 10.81 -3.02 0.21
N TYR A 185 10.63 -4.32 0.17
CA TYR A 185 9.31 -4.94 0.30
C TYR A 185 8.68 -4.66 1.66
N LEU A 186 7.37 -4.49 1.65
CA LEU A 186 6.55 -4.39 2.83
C LEU A 186 6.30 -5.77 3.44
N SER A 187 5.56 -5.81 4.56
CA SER A 187 5.15 -7.06 5.19
C SER A 187 3.66 -7.06 5.48
N SER A 188 3.13 -8.23 5.81
CA SER A 188 1.77 -8.41 6.30
C SER A 188 1.59 -7.73 7.66
N PHE A 189 0.42 -7.13 7.88
CA PHE A 189 0.02 -6.65 9.22
C PHE A 189 -0.52 -7.75 10.11
N VAL A 190 -0.70 -8.95 9.58
CA VAL A 190 -1.16 -10.11 10.32
C VAL A 190 -0.08 -11.19 10.34
N GLU A 191 0.08 -11.82 11.49
CA GLU A 191 1.06 -12.90 11.65
C GLU A 191 0.70 -14.12 10.82
N ALA A 192 1.71 -14.78 10.25
CA ALA A 192 1.52 -16.04 9.56
C ALA A 192 1.09 -17.14 10.55
N LYS A 193 0.06 -17.88 10.16
CA LYS A 193 -0.50 -18.99 10.94
C LYS A 193 -0.07 -20.35 10.36
N SER A 194 -0.58 -21.44 10.92
CA SER A 194 -0.37 -22.78 10.35
C SER A 194 -1.23 -22.97 9.09
N PRO A 195 -0.76 -23.78 8.12
CA PRO A 195 -1.52 -24.10 6.93
C PRO A 195 -2.88 -24.72 7.24
N ARG A 196 -3.88 -24.35 6.44
CA ARG A 196 -5.24 -24.87 6.58
C ARG A 196 -5.34 -26.27 5.94
N ARG A 197 -6.01 -27.18 6.62
CA ARG A 197 -6.20 -28.57 6.17
C ARG A 197 -7.62 -28.89 5.75
N HIS A 198 -8.60 -28.05 6.14
CA HIS A 198 -10.01 -28.25 5.87
C HIS A 198 -10.63 -26.98 5.28
N PHE A 199 -11.42 -27.16 4.23
CA PHE A 199 -12.14 -26.13 3.50
C PHE A 199 -13.60 -26.57 3.35
N SER A 200 -14.47 -26.12 4.24
CA SER A 200 -15.85 -26.61 4.37
C SER A 200 -16.90 -25.79 3.62
N ASN A 201 -16.49 -24.73 2.93
CA ASN A 201 -17.40 -23.82 2.25
C ASN A 201 -16.86 -23.38 0.89
N LYS A 202 -17.68 -22.66 0.12
CA LYS A 202 -17.32 -22.07 -1.17
C LYS A 202 -17.37 -20.52 -1.12
N LYS A 203 -16.82 -19.94 -0.06
CA LYS A 203 -16.71 -18.49 0.08
C LYS A 203 -15.55 -17.95 -0.75
N VAL A 204 -15.88 -17.06 -1.67
CA VAL A 204 -14.94 -16.26 -2.48
C VAL A 204 -14.84 -14.88 -1.84
N LEU A 205 -13.66 -14.48 -1.39
CA LEU A 205 -13.43 -13.25 -0.65
C LEU A 205 -12.60 -12.26 -1.46
N VAL A 206 -12.99 -10.99 -1.46
CA VAL A 206 -12.17 -9.86 -1.89
C VAL A 206 -12.17 -8.79 -0.80
N VAL A 207 -11.00 -8.23 -0.51
CA VAL A 207 -10.82 -7.15 0.48
C VAL A 207 -10.14 -5.99 -0.22
N SER A 208 -10.92 -5.04 -0.68
CA SER A 208 -10.45 -3.79 -1.29
C SER A 208 -11.59 -2.81 -1.48
N GLU A 209 -11.28 -1.53 -1.49
CA GLU A 209 -12.19 -0.48 -1.94
C GLU A 209 -12.66 -0.75 -3.38
N VAL A 210 -13.94 -0.53 -3.67
CA VAL A 210 -14.46 -0.59 -5.05
C VAL A 210 -14.00 0.64 -5.79
N SER A 211 -13.00 0.47 -6.65
CA SER A 211 -12.39 1.50 -7.48
C SER A 211 -12.04 0.93 -8.87
N PRO A 212 -11.82 1.76 -9.92
CA PRO A 212 -11.57 1.30 -11.27
C PRO A 212 -10.42 0.30 -11.35
N HIS A 213 -9.26 0.60 -10.75
CA HIS A 213 -8.09 -0.29 -10.82
C HIS A 213 -8.26 -1.60 -10.04
N LYS A 214 -9.21 -1.71 -9.09
CA LYS A 214 -9.51 -2.95 -8.34
C LYS A 214 -10.41 -3.94 -9.11
N ASN A 215 -11.00 -3.50 -10.23
CA ASN A 215 -11.63 -4.36 -11.24
C ASN A 215 -12.83 -5.21 -10.75
N HIS A 216 -13.60 -4.68 -9.81
CA HIS A 216 -14.75 -5.40 -9.23
C HIS A 216 -15.86 -5.73 -10.23
N PHE A 217 -16.05 -4.92 -11.28
CA PHE A 217 -17.03 -5.20 -12.32
C PHE A 217 -16.72 -6.53 -13.02
N ARG A 218 -15.45 -6.77 -13.36
CA ARG A 218 -15.02 -8.01 -13.99
C ARG A 218 -15.09 -9.20 -13.02
N LEU A 219 -14.85 -8.96 -11.73
CA LEU A 219 -15.06 -9.99 -10.71
C LEU A 219 -16.55 -10.41 -10.65
N LEU A 220 -17.47 -9.47 -10.73
CA LEU A 220 -18.91 -9.78 -10.76
C LEU A 220 -19.29 -10.59 -12.02
N GLU A 221 -18.76 -10.24 -13.21
CA GLU A 221 -18.94 -11.02 -14.44
C GLU A 221 -18.39 -12.46 -14.30
N ALA A 222 -17.20 -12.59 -13.75
CA ALA A 222 -16.60 -13.90 -13.48
C ALA A 222 -17.43 -14.72 -12.47
N PHE A 223 -17.96 -14.04 -11.44
CA PHE A 223 -18.75 -14.72 -10.43
C PHE A 223 -20.12 -15.20 -10.94
N GLU A 224 -20.72 -14.56 -11.96
CA GLU A 224 -21.89 -15.11 -12.67
C GLU A 224 -21.59 -16.50 -13.28
N ILE A 225 -20.38 -16.67 -13.83
CA ILE A 225 -19.96 -17.98 -14.38
C ILE A 225 -19.74 -18.99 -13.25
N VAL A 226 -19.09 -18.57 -12.15
CA VAL A 226 -18.88 -19.40 -10.96
C VAL A 226 -20.22 -19.86 -10.39
N HIS A 227 -21.20 -18.97 -10.26
CA HIS A 227 -22.53 -19.28 -9.73
C HIS A 227 -23.26 -20.35 -10.56
N LYS A 228 -23.19 -20.30 -11.90
CA LYS A 228 -23.79 -21.30 -12.77
C LYS A 228 -23.24 -22.71 -12.52
N MET A 229 -21.97 -22.84 -12.20
CA MET A 229 -21.32 -24.11 -11.88
C MET A 229 -21.44 -24.49 -10.40
N HIS A 230 -21.51 -23.52 -9.52
CA HIS A 230 -21.56 -23.65 -8.07
C HIS A 230 -22.61 -22.71 -7.47
N PRO A 231 -23.90 -23.07 -7.52
CA PRO A 231 -24.98 -22.21 -6.98
C PRO A 231 -24.91 -21.98 -5.47
N ASP A 232 -24.16 -22.81 -4.76
CA ASP A 232 -23.87 -22.69 -3.33
C ASP A 232 -22.71 -21.74 -3.00
N ALA A 233 -21.92 -21.29 -4.00
CA ALA A 233 -20.85 -20.33 -3.79
C ALA A 233 -21.37 -18.96 -3.35
N GLU A 234 -20.57 -18.27 -2.53
CA GLU A 234 -20.85 -16.93 -2.01
C GLU A 234 -19.67 -15.99 -2.29
N LEU A 235 -19.93 -14.83 -2.90
CA LEU A 235 -18.97 -13.75 -3.06
C LEU A 235 -19.12 -12.74 -1.93
N ILE A 236 -18.03 -12.51 -1.18
CA ILE A 236 -17.98 -11.54 -0.08
C ILE A 236 -17.02 -10.43 -0.48
N ILE A 237 -17.54 -9.22 -0.59
CA ILE A 237 -16.79 -8.01 -0.94
C ILE A 237 -16.66 -7.15 0.31
N ILE A 238 -15.42 -6.88 0.74
CA ILE A 238 -15.12 -6.03 1.90
C ILE A 238 -14.44 -4.76 1.42
N GLY A 239 -15.06 -3.62 1.69
CA GLY A 239 -14.54 -2.30 1.37
C GLY A 239 -15.62 -1.33 0.96
N ASN A 240 -15.30 -0.04 1.03
CA ASN A 240 -16.23 0.99 0.61
C ASN A 240 -16.25 1.12 -0.92
N ILE A 241 -17.37 1.58 -1.44
CA ILE A 241 -17.47 1.98 -2.85
C ILE A 241 -17.13 3.47 -2.92
N ARG A 242 -16.24 3.85 -3.84
CA ARG A 242 -15.96 5.26 -4.11
C ARG A 242 -17.23 5.99 -4.54
N ALA A 243 -17.43 7.20 -4.04
CA ALA A 243 -18.69 7.93 -4.20
C ALA A 243 -19.12 8.07 -5.68
N HIS A 244 -18.17 8.38 -6.57
CA HIS A 244 -18.44 8.53 -8.01
C HIS A 244 -18.80 7.22 -8.74
N LEU A 245 -18.49 6.07 -8.14
CA LEU A 245 -18.82 4.75 -8.70
C LEU A 245 -20.11 4.16 -8.12
N ARG A 246 -20.59 4.69 -7.00
CA ARG A 246 -21.69 4.10 -6.22
C ARG A 246 -22.91 3.73 -7.09
N SER A 247 -23.50 4.70 -7.77
CA SER A 247 -24.70 4.47 -8.59
C SER A 247 -24.46 3.46 -9.70
N ARG A 248 -23.30 3.52 -10.36
CA ARG A 248 -22.93 2.60 -11.45
C ARG A 248 -22.71 1.18 -10.92
N PHE A 249 -22.04 1.05 -9.78
CA PHE A 249 -21.75 -0.25 -9.19
C PHE A 249 -23.02 -0.91 -8.66
N ASP A 250 -23.88 -0.17 -7.94
CA ASP A 250 -25.14 -0.68 -7.43
C ASP A 250 -26.05 -1.14 -8.57
N ALA A 251 -26.20 -0.34 -9.64
CA ALA A 251 -26.98 -0.72 -10.82
C ALA A 251 -26.44 -1.99 -11.50
N PHE A 252 -25.11 -2.14 -11.60
CA PHE A 252 -24.50 -3.33 -12.19
C PHE A 252 -24.70 -4.57 -11.29
N LEU A 253 -24.55 -4.43 -9.99
CA LEU A 253 -24.78 -5.49 -9.02
C LEU A 253 -26.25 -5.98 -9.06
N ASP A 254 -27.20 -5.05 -9.17
CA ASP A 254 -28.62 -5.38 -9.32
C ASP A 254 -28.89 -6.12 -10.63
N GLN A 255 -28.27 -5.71 -11.75
CA GLN A 255 -28.37 -6.45 -13.01
C GLN A 255 -27.83 -7.88 -12.88
N VAL A 256 -26.67 -8.07 -12.23
CA VAL A 256 -26.09 -9.39 -11.98
C VAL A 256 -27.04 -10.25 -11.14
N LYS A 257 -27.62 -9.70 -10.07
CA LYS A 257 -28.58 -10.41 -9.21
C LYS A 257 -29.86 -10.76 -9.95
N ASN A 258 -30.40 -9.86 -10.77
CA ASN A 258 -31.64 -10.08 -11.53
C ASN A 258 -31.48 -11.14 -12.65
N ARG A 259 -30.28 -11.26 -13.24
CA ARG A 259 -30.00 -12.26 -14.27
C ARG A 259 -29.71 -13.65 -13.70
N ASN A 260 -29.37 -13.76 -12.42
CA ASN A 260 -28.91 -15.00 -11.80
C ASN A 260 -29.68 -15.25 -10.50
N GLU A 261 -30.78 -15.99 -10.61
CA GLU A 261 -31.60 -16.33 -9.46
C GLU A 261 -30.80 -17.08 -8.39
N GLY A 262 -30.89 -16.61 -7.15
CA GLY A 262 -30.22 -17.22 -6.00
C GLY A 262 -28.72 -16.93 -5.88
N ILE A 263 -28.14 -16.07 -6.73
CA ILE A 263 -26.72 -15.70 -6.62
C ILE A 263 -26.46 -15.00 -5.27
N LYS A 264 -25.44 -15.45 -4.55
CA LYS A 264 -25.08 -14.94 -3.23
C LYS A 264 -23.91 -13.98 -3.33
N ILE A 265 -24.19 -12.68 -3.28
CA ILE A 265 -23.19 -11.62 -3.25
C ILE A 265 -23.50 -10.69 -2.08
N SER A 266 -22.55 -10.57 -1.16
CA SER A 266 -22.62 -9.67 -0.01
C SER A 266 -21.54 -8.58 -0.11
N LEU A 267 -21.91 -7.37 0.30
CA LEU A 267 -21.01 -6.21 0.34
C LEU A 267 -21.00 -5.66 1.76
N HIS A 268 -19.82 -5.54 2.32
CA HIS A 268 -19.60 -5.00 3.65
C HIS A 268 -18.65 -3.81 3.57
N GLY A 269 -18.87 -2.80 4.39
CA GLY A 269 -17.97 -1.65 4.52
C GLY A 269 -16.67 -2.00 5.24
N TYR A 270 -16.16 -1.07 6.03
CA TYR A 270 -14.99 -1.35 6.86
C TYR A 270 -15.33 -2.33 7.98
N LEU A 271 -14.47 -3.32 8.16
CA LEU A 271 -14.48 -4.29 9.24
C LEU A 271 -13.24 -4.08 10.13
N THR A 272 -13.29 -4.63 11.35
CA THR A 272 -12.11 -4.69 12.23
C THR A 272 -11.05 -5.66 11.67
N ASP A 273 -9.82 -5.53 12.15
CA ASP A 273 -8.73 -6.42 11.75
C ASP A 273 -9.06 -7.89 12.13
N GLU A 274 -9.70 -8.12 13.28
CA GLU A 274 -10.12 -9.45 13.74
C GLU A 274 -11.18 -10.06 12.83
N GLU A 275 -12.15 -9.27 12.39
CA GLU A 275 -13.19 -9.71 11.44
C GLU A 275 -12.57 -10.06 10.08
N ILE A 276 -11.65 -9.23 9.57
CA ILE A 276 -10.94 -9.48 8.31
C ILE A 276 -10.08 -10.74 8.41
N ILE A 277 -9.33 -10.92 9.51
CA ILE A 277 -8.54 -12.14 9.76
C ILE A 277 -9.45 -13.38 9.78
N SER A 278 -10.61 -13.29 10.45
CA SER A 278 -11.58 -14.39 10.47
C SER A 278 -12.09 -14.73 9.08
N LEU A 279 -12.34 -13.73 8.23
CA LEU A 279 -12.75 -13.94 6.84
C LEU A 279 -11.64 -14.59 6.02
N TYR A 280 -10.39 -14.13 6.09
CA TYR A 280 -9.25 -14.78 5.42
C TYR A 280 -9.15 -16.25 5.84
N ARG A 281 -9.31 -16.56 7.14
CA ARG A 281 -9.23 -17.92 7.66
C ARG A 281 -10.41 -18.81 7.25
N SER A 282 -11.57 -18.24 6.99
CA SER A 282 -12.77 -18.99 6.61
C SER A 282 -12.99 -19.08 5.11
N ALA A 283 -12.55 -18.15 4.31
CA ALA A 283 -12.74 -18.16 2.85
C ALA A 283 -12.12 -19.40 2.20
N ALA A 284 -12.77 -19.94 1.18
CA ALA A 284 -12.24 -21.03 0.35
C ALA A 284 -11.15 -20.49 -0.61
N VAL A 285 -11.33 -19.27 -1.07
CA VAL A 285 -10.38 -18.57 -1.95
C VAL A 285 -10.47 -17.07 -1.75
N PHE A 286 -9.34 -16.41 -1.72
CA PHE A 286 -9.20 -14.96 -1.80
C PHE A 286 -8.89 -14.57 -3.25
N VAL A 287 -9.62 -13.58 -3.78
CA VAL A 287 -9.50 -13.17 -5.17
C VAL A 287 -9.12 -11.70 -5.24
N TYR A 288 -8.10 -11.38 -6.06
CA TYR A 288 -7.61 -10.01 -6.17
C TYR A 288 -7.30 -9.67 -7.63
N PRO A 289 -8.34 -9.36 -8.44
CA PRO A 289 -8.22 -9.21 -9.89
C PRO A 289 -7.82 -7.80 -10.32
N SER A 290 -7.03 -7.11 -9.50
CA SER A 290 -6.63 -5.72 -9.73
C SER A 290 -5.90 -5.53 -11.05
N LEU A 291 -6.13 -4.41 -11.71
CA LEU A 291 -5.41 -3.99 -12.93
C LEU A 291 -4.01 -3.46 -12.62
N TYR A 292 -3.81 -3.01 -11.39
CA TYR A 292 -2.52 -2.48 -10.92
C TYR A 292 -2.48 -2.44 -9.39
N GLU A 293 -1.30 -2.72 -8.82
CA GLU A 293 -0.98 -2.59 -7.39
C GLU A 293 0.46 -2.11 -7.21
N GLY A 294 0.68 -1.30 -6.18
CA GLY A 294 2.04 -0.94 -5.78
C GLY A 294 2.75 -2.06 -5.02
N PHE A 295 2.00 -2.82 -4.19
CA PHE A 295 2.51 -3.99 -3.48
C PHE A 295 1.48 -5.14 -3.42
N GLY A 296 0.31 -4.92 -2.80
CA GLY A 296 -0.71 -5.96 -2.64
C GLY A 296 -0.78 -6.53 -1.22
N LEU A 297 -0.77 -5.66 -0.20
CA LEU A 297 -0.86 -6.05 1.22
C LEU A 297 -2.00 -7.03 1.52
N PRO A 298 -3.26 -6.87 1.02
CA PRO A 298 -4.34 -7.81 1.28
C PRO A 298 -4.05 -9.23 0.76
N VAL A 299 -3.30 -9.35 -0.33
CA VAL A 299 -2.87 -10.65 -0.88
C VAL A 299 -1.92 -11.34 0.10
N LEU A 300 -0.94 -10.60 0.59
CA LEU A 300 0.03 -11.11 1.55
C LEU A 300 -0.64 -11.49 2.89
N GLU A 301 -1.62 -10.70 3.34
CA GLU A 301 -2.43 -10.99 4.53
C GLU A 301 -3.24 -12.28 4.37
N ALA A 302 -3.90 -12.46 3.22
CA ALA A 302 -4.65 -13.68 2.91
C ALA A 302 -3.73 -14.91 2.94
N MET A 303 -2.55 -14.82 2.30
CA MET A 303 -1.54 -15.88 2.31
C MET A 303 -1.04 -16.19 3.72
N ALA A 304 -0.75 -15.17 4.53
CA ALA A 304 -0.33 -15.33 5.93
C ALA A 304 -1.39 -16.06 6.80
N GLN A 305 -2.67 -15.97 6.43
CA GLN A 305 -3.76 -16.70 7.08
C GLN A 305 -4.06 -18.07 6.43
N GLY A 306 -3.25 -18.49 5.45
CA GLY A 306 -3.41 -19.77 4.76
C GLY A 306 -4.63 -19.82 3.83
N CYS A 307 -5.13 -18.67 3.38
CA CYS A 307 -6.17 -18.60 2.37
C CYS A 307 -5.56 -18.86 0.98
N PRO A 308 -6.10 -19.78 0.17
CA PRO A 308 -5.73 -19.92 -1.24
C PRO A 308 -5.99 -18.62 -2.00
N VAL A 309 -5.10 -18.24 -2.92
CA VAL A 309 -5.14 -16.92 -3.55
C VAL A 309 -5.17 -17.01 -5.07
N VAL A 310 -6.09 -16.29 -5.71
CA VAL A 310 -6.16 -16.06 -7.16
C VAL A 310 -5.96 -14.57 -7.40
N VAL A 311 -4.91 -14.19 -8.14
CA VAL A 311 -4.56 -12.79 -8.36
C VAL A 311 -4.19 -12.51 -9.82
N SER A 312 -4.25 -11.25 -10.19
CA SER A 312 -3.81 -10.80 -11.52
C SER A 312 -2.31 -10.99 -11.73
N ASN A 313 -1.92 -11.35 -12.96
CA ASN A 313 -0.54 -11.44 -13.40
C ASN A 313 -0.01 -10.08 -13.88
N VAL A 314 -0.13 -9.06 -13.03
CA VAL A 314 0.26 -7.67 -13.37
C VAL A 314 0.92 -6.97 -12.19
N ALA A 315 1.72 -5.95 -12.51
CA ALA A 315 2.38 -5.05 -11.56
C ALA A 315 3.15 -5.83 -10.48
N SER A 316 2.96 -5.51 -9.19
CA SER A 316 3.67 -6.12 -8.07
C SER A 316 3.13 -7.51 -7.66
N LEU A 317 1.94 -7.90 -8.10
CA LEU A 317 1.30 -9.11 -7.59
C LEU A 317 2.11 -10.39 -7.83
N PRO A 318 2.71 -10.63 -9.03
CA PRO A 318 3.54 -11.81 -9.26
C PRO A 318 4.77 -11.89 -8.33
N GLU A 319 5.42 -10.76 -8.04
CA GLU A 319 6.60 -10.75 -7.16
C GLU A 319 6.23 -10.97 -5.67
N VAL A 320 5.02 -10.59 -5.27
CA VAL A 320 4.53 -10.81 -3.91
C VAL A 320 4.12 -12.26 -3.69
N VAL A 321 3.41 -12.86 -4.66
CA VAL A 321 2.87 -14.21 -4.46
C VAL A 321 3.84 -15.34 -4.83
N GLY A 322 4.86 -15.05 -5.64
CA GLY A 322 5.77 -16.10 -6.15
C GLY A 322 4.99 -17.22 -6.86
N ASP A 323 5.21 -18.47 -6.43
CA ASP A 323 4.52 -19.67 -6.96
C ASP A 323 3.37 -20.16 -6.03
N ALA A 324 2.94 -19.34 -5.08
CA ALA A 324 1.95 -19.69 -4.06
C ALA A 324 0.50 -19.41 -4.48
N ALA A 325 0.28 -18.72 -5.59
CA ALA A 325 -1.05 -18.32 -6.07
C ALA A 325 -1.32 -18.78 -7.51
N VAL A 326 -2.58 -18.73 -7.90
CA VAL A 326 -2.97 -18.81 -9.31
C VAL A 326 -2.95 -17.41 -9.89
N LEU A 327 -2.16 -17.22 -10.95
CA LEU A 327 -2.08 -15.96 -11.69
C LEU A 327 -3.05 -15.99 -12.87
N ILE A 328 -3.76 -14.86 -13.11
CA ILE A 328 -4.75 -14.71 -14.19
C ILE A 328 -4.54 -13.39 -14.95
N ASP A 329 -5.01 -13.35 -16.19
CA ASP A 329 -5.19 -12.09 -16.92
C ASP A 329 -6.38 -11.33 -16.33
N PRO A 330 -6.18 -10.14 -15.72
CA PRO A 330 -7.25 -9.36 -15.13
C PRO A 330 -8.28 -8.85 -16.16
N LEU A 331 -7.98 -8.94 -17.45
CA LEU A 331 -8.90 -8.56 -18.51
C LEU A 331 -9.76 -9.73 -18.99
N ASN A 332 -9.55 -10.94 -18.48
CA ASN A 332 -10.25 -12.15 -18.90
C ASN A 332 -11.15 -12.69 -17.78
N SER A 333 -12.45 -12.33 -17.79
CA SER A 333 -13.42 -12.81 -16.79
C SER A 333 -13.64 -14.32 -16.82
N GLN A 334 -13.46 -14.98 -17.97
CA GLN A 334 -13.60 -16.43 -18.10
C GLN A 334 -12.43 -17.16 -17.44
N GLU A 335 -11.20 -16.70 -17.63
CA GLU A 335 -10.01 -17.23 -16.97
C GLU A 335 -10.10 -17.04 -15.45
N LEU A 336 -10.53 -15.86 -15.00
CA LEU A 336 -10.77 -15.57 -13.59
C LEU A 336 -11.83 -16.53 -13.01
N ALA A 337 -12.94 -16.73 -13.69
CA ALA A 337 -13.97 -17.67 -13.26
C ALA A 337 -13.45 -19.09 -13.17
N GLN A 338 -12.72 -19.56 -14.19
CA GLN A 338 -12.17 -20.92 -14.21
C GLN A 338 -11.14 -21.13 -13.09
N ALA A 339 -10.29 -20.13 -12.82
CA ALA A 339 -9.34 -20.19 -11.72
C ALA A 339 -10.06 -20.33 -10.36
N ILE A 340 -11.12 -19.55 -10.14
CA ILE A 340 -11.96 -19.64 -8.93
C ILE A 340 -12.58 -21.04 -8.83
N ILE A 341 -13.20 -21.54 -9.90
CA ILE A 341 -13.85 -22.87 -9.95
C ILE A 341 -12.83 -23.98 -9.62
N ASN A 342 -11.65 -23.94 -10.22
CA ASN A 342 -10.61 -24.93 -9.98
C ASN A 342 -10.22 -24.97 -8.49
N VAL A 343 -10.02 -23.80 -7.87
CA VAL A 343 -9.70 -23.72 -6.44
C VAL A 343 -10.89 -24.19 -5.58
N LEU A 344 -12.13 -23.84 -5.92
CA LEU A 344 -13.30 -24.27 -5.15
C LEU A 344 -13.52 -25.77 -5.16
N THR A 345 -13.16 -26.46 -6.23
CA THR A 345 -13.43 -27.91 -6.44
C THR A 345 -12.30 -28.83 -6.03
N ASP A 346 -11.06 -28.34 -5.96
CA ASP A 346 -9.88 -29.18 -5.67
C ASP A 346 -9.34 -28.90 -4.26
N ASP A 347 -9.66 -29.78 -3.32
CA ASP A 347 -9.20 -29.65 -1.92
C ASP A 347 -7.68 -29.86 -1.78
N GLU A 348 -7.05 -30.67 -2.61
CA GLU A 348 -5.60 -30.87 -2.58
C GLU A 348 -4.88 -29.62 -3.10
N LEU A 349 -5.41 -28.98 -4.14
CA LEU A 349 -4.92 -27.69 -4.61
C LEU A 349 -5.02 -26.64 -3.51
N LYS A 350 -6.16 -26.54 -2.81
CA LYS A 350 -6.35 -25.60 -1.69
C LYS A 350 -5.33 -25.84 -0.57
N LYS A 351 -5.09 -27.07 -0.17
CA LYS A 351 -4.09 -27.43 0.84
C LYS A 351 -2.68 -27.03 0.40
N LYS A 352 -2.32 -27.32 -0.83
CA LYS A 352 -1.02 -26.95 -1.42
C LYS A 352 -0.84 -25.45 -1.47
N MET A 353 -1.85 -24.71 -1.94
CA MET A 353 -1.82 -23.25 -1.99
C MET A 353 -1.73 -22.64 -0.59
N SER A 354 -2.48 -23.17 0.39
CA SER A 354 -2.42 -22.73 1.78
C SER A 354 -1.01 -22.88 2.38
N ALA A 355 -0.36 -24.03 2.16
CA ALA A 355 0.99 -24.26 2.65
C ALA A 355 2.01 -23.32 1.99
N LYS A 356 2.02 -23.27 0.65
CA LYS A 356 2.91 -22.37 -0.10
C LYS A 356 2.68 -20.90 0.24
N GLY A 357 1.41 -20.48 0.39
CA GLY A 357 1.07 -19.10 0.74
C GLY A 357 1.65 -18.67 2.07
N ILE A 358 1.57 -19.52 3.09
CA ILE A 358 2.17 -19.26 4.39
C ILE A 358 3.70 -19.17 4.30
N ASP A 359 4.34 -20.11 3.57
CA ASP A 359 5.80 -20.09 3.44
C ASP A 359 6.27 -18.86 2.65
N GLN A 360 5.54 -18.47 1.61
CA GLN A 360 5.79 -17.22 0.88
C GLN A 360 5.61 -16.00 1.78
N ALA A 361 4.55 -15.93 2.59
CA ALA A 361 4.30 -14.80 3.48
C ALA A 361 5.40 -14.62 4.53
N LYS A 362 6.04 -15.69 5.00
CA LYS A 362 7.18 -15.64 5.94
C LYS A 362 8.44 -15.00 5.36
N LEU A 363 8.56 -14.89 4.03
CA LEU A 363 9.69 -14.20 3.39
C LEU A 363 9.61 -12.67 3.59
N PHE A 364 8.44 -12.18 3.96
CA PHE A 364 8.19 -10.76 4.22
C PHE A 364 8.08 -10.52 5.72
N SER A 365 8.90 -9.63 6.25
CA SER A 365 8.94 -9.31 7.67
C SER A 365 9.19 -7.82 7.87
N TRP A 366 8.42 -7.19 8.75
CA TRP A 366 8.65 -5.79 9.12
C TRP A 366 10.04 -5.54 9.70
N ASP A 367 10.65 -6.55 10.35
CA ASP A 367 12.02 -6.44 10.86
C ASP A 367 13.04 -6.43 9.72
N ILE A 368 12.83 -7.24 8.67
CA ILE A 368 13.64 -7.20 7.44
C ILE A 368 13.42 -5.87 6.74
N THR A 369 12.17 -5.44 6.57
CA THR A 369 11.82 -4.15 5.97
C THR A 369 12.56 -3.02 6.68
N ALA A 370 12.44 -2.91 8.00
CA ALA A 370 13.06 -1.84 8.78
C ALA A 370 14.60 -1.87 8.69
N LYS A 371 15.24 -3.05 8.74
CA LYS A 371 16.69 -3.19 8.53
C LYS A 371 17.12 -2.68 7.17
N ARG A 372 16.36 -2.98 6.12
CA ARG A 372 16.63 -2.46 4.77
C ARG A 372 16.53 -0.95 4.70
N TYR A 373 15.57 -0.34 5.42
CA TYR A 373 15.51 1.12 5.55
C TYR A 373 16.76 1.68 6.19
N ILE A 374 17.28 1.06 7.27
CA ILE A 374 18.53 1.47 7.91
C ILE A 374 19.72 1.38 6.94
N GLU A 375 19.81 0.30 6.16
CA GLU A 375 20.88 0.17 5.13
C GLU A 375 20.82 1.30 4.09
N VAL A 376 19.63 1.75 3.72
CA VAL A 376 19.45 2.91 2.82
C VAL A 376 19.91 4.19 3.53
N PHE A 377 19.56 4.38 4.80
CA PHE A 377 19.96 5.53 5.60
C PHE A 377 21.48 5.63 5.71
N ASP A 378 22.15 4.52 6.00
CA ASP A 378 23.60 4.46 6.12
C ASP A 378 24.31 4.82 4.79
N ARG A 379 23.80 4.33 3.66
CA ARG A 379 24.32 4.70 2.33
C ARG A 379 24.19 6.20 2.09
N VAL A 380 23.06 6.80 2.40
CA VAL A 380 22.86 8.26 2.28
C VAL A 380 23.86 9.02 3.15
N LEU A 381 24.15 8.56 4.36
CA LEU A 381 25.11 9.20 5.26
C LEU A 381 26.56 9.01 4.81
N MET A 382 26.90 7.86 4.22
CA MET A 382 28.24 7.61 3.66
C MET A 382 28.50 8.46 2.42
N ASP A 383 27.53 8.58 1.52
CA ASP A 383 27.64 9.43 0.31
C ASP A 383 27.91 10.91 0.67
N LYS A 384 27.47 11.35 1.84
CA LYS A 384 27.77 12.68 2.39
C LYS A 384 29.23 12.82 2.79
N ARG A 385 29.79 11.80 3.49
CA ARG A 385 31.16 11.85 4.01
C ARG A 385 32.20 11.85 2.90
N THR A 386 31.87 11.26 1.74
CA THR A 386 32.78 11.20 0.59
C THR A 386 32.75 12.44 -0.30
N LYS A 387 31.76 13.32 -0.15
CA LYS A 387 31.60 14.56 -0.93
C LYS A 387 32.01 15.82 -0.16
N ASN A 388 32.28 15.72 1.13
CA ASN A 388 32.86 16.76 1.99
C ASN A 388 34.36 16.49 2.25
#